data_7528b1389610b52f4d196b026b1ea0aa
#
_entry.id   7528b1389610b52f4d196b026b1ea0aa
#
_cell.length_a   1.000
_cell.length_b   1.000
_cell.length_c   1.000
_cell.angle_alpha   90.00
_cell.angle_beta   90.00
_cell.angle_gamma   90.00
#
_symmetry.space_group_name_H-M   'P 1'
#
loop_
_entity.id
_entity.type
_entity.pdbx_description
1 polymer ?
#
loop_
_entity_poly.entity_id
_entity_poly.type
_entity_poly.pdbx_seq_one_letter_code
_entity_poly.pdbx_strand_id
1 'polypeptide(L)'
;MSQLPDELQVKEVSSGHWSGPNPADDPEGRDVVFSGQILAQMIMASDATVESQKEVKSIHAIFARAGRYSAGPVELAVESMHSGRAWASHTVTATQGDRLLSRGLVLLNTVEPDLMRHAPAMPDVPGPDKSAEGTLGVVFPGAEVRLVNGGDGVADDGSPASYLWFRYPESFDSVAANQAIVSWAQPGL
;
A
#
# COMPACT_ATOMS: atom_id res chain seq x y z
N MET A 1 -16.06 13.53 6.60
CA MET A 1 -14.81 12.76 6.76
C MET A 1 -15.02 11.49 5.97
N SER A 2 -14.20 11.25 4.99
CA SER A 2 -14.26 10.03 4.19
C SER A 2 -13.93 8.83 5.06
N GLN A 3 -14.69 7.75 4.92
CA GLN A 3 -14.43 6.52 5.65
C GLN A 3 -13.31 5.74 4.96
N LEU A 4 -12.32 5.34 5.73
CA LEU A 4 -11.23 4.49 5.25
C LEU A 4 -11.82 3.16 4.73
N PRO A 5 -11.36 2.64 3.58
CA PRO A 5 -11.75 1.30 3.13
C PRO A 5 -11.64 0.27 4.25
N ASP A 6 -12.61 -0.64 4.32
CA ASP A 6 -12.68 -1.59 5.44
C ASP A 6 -11.41 -2.43 5.55
N GLU A 7 -10.79 -2.78 4.44
CA GLU A 7 -9.55 -3.55 4.36
C GLU A 7 -8.34 -2.85 4.99
N LEU A 8 -8.38 -1.52 5.10
CA LEU A 8 -7.34 -0.71 5.75
C LEU A 8 -7.62 -0.40 7.22
N GLN A 9 -8.79 -0.77 7.72
CA GLN A 9 -9.17 -0.59 9.12
C GLN A 9 -8.54 -1.66 10.01
N VAL A 10 -7.21 -1.68 10.10
CA VAL A 10 -6.50 -2.62 10.99
C VAL A 10 -6.91 -2.38 12.44
N LYS A 11 -7.07 -3.47 13.21
CA LYS A 11 -7.49 -3.43 14.63
C LYS A 11 -6.43 -4.07 15.50
N GLU A 12 -6.02 -3.37 16.54
CA GLU A 12 -5.14 -3.95 17.55
C GLU A 12 -5.88 -5.03 18.32
N VAL A 13 -5.30 -6.23 18.37
CA VAL A 13 -5.82 -7.38 19.11
C VAL A 13 -5.07 -7.62 20.42
N SER A 14 -3.79 -7.23 20.44
CA SER A 14 -2.95 -7.14 21.64
C SER A 14 -1.74 -6.27 21.30
N SER A 15 -0.97 -5.87 22.30
CA SER A 15 0.19 -4.97 22.09
C SER A 15 1.11 -5.46 20.98
N GLY A 16 1.27 -4.64 19.93
CA GLY A 16 2.06 -4.95 18.74
C GLY A 16 1.45 -6.00 17.79
N HIS A 17 0.25 -6.48 18.07
CA HIS A 17 -0.45 -7.44 17.22
C HIS A 17 -1.75 -6.85 16.68
N TRP A 18 -1.91 -6.92 15.37
CA TRP A 18 -3.00 -6.30 14.62
C TRP A 18 -3.70 -7.32 13.75
N SER A 19 -4.98 -7.08 13.49
CA SER A 19 -5.77 -7.85 12.53
C SER A 19 -6.13 -6.94 11.37
N GLY A 20 -5.72 -7.32 10.16
CA GLY A 20 -6.06 -6.65 8.90
C GLY A 20 -7.21 -7.40 8.23
N PRO A 21 -8.38 -6.80 8.10
CA PRO A 21 -9.53 -7.46 7.50
C PRO A 21 -9.31 -7.71 6.01
N ASN A 22 -9.98 -8.73 5.51
CA ASN A 22 -10.12 -9.00 4.08
C ASN A 22 -11.52 -8.59 3.61
N PRO A 23 -11.71 -8.26 2.31
CA PRO A 23 -13.05 -8.07 1.77
C PRO A 23 -13.88 -9.34 1.95
N ALA A 24 -15.20 -9.17 2.06
CA ALA A 24 -16.14 -10.28 2.23
C ALA A 24 -16.18 -11.20 1.00
N ASP A 25 -16.03 -10.60 -0.17
CA ASP A 25 -16.05 -11.28 -1.46
C ASP A 25 -14.74 -11.05 -2.21
N ASP A 26 -14.24 -12.09 -2.84
CA ASP A 26 -13.13 -12.00 -3.77
C ASP A 26 -13.63 -11.44 -5.12
N PRO A 27 -13.31 -10.19 -5.47
CA PRO A 27 -13.85 -9.57 -6.68
C PRO A 27 -13.38 -10.25 -7.97
N GLU A 28 -12.32 -11.04 -7.91
CA GLU A 28 -11.75 -11.74 -9.07
C GLU A 28 -11.93 -13.27 -9.02
N GLY A 29 -12.47 -13.80 -7.93
CA GLY A 29 -12.67 -15.24 -7.76
C GLY A 29 -11.40 -16.07 -7.69
N ARG A 30 -10.26 -15.45 -7.35
CA ARG A 30 -8.95 -16.13 -7.29
C ARG A 30 -8.58 -16.61 -5.89
N ASP A 31 -9.32 -16.23 -4.86
CA ASP A 31 -9.04 -16.51 -3.44
C ASP A 31 -7.59 -16.16 -3.06
N VAL A 32 -7.11 -14.99 -3.48
CA VAL A 32 -5.76 -14.53 -3.22
C VAL A 32 -5.77 -13.12 -2.65
N VAL A 33 -5.21 -12.95 -1.45
CA VAL A 33 -5.00 -11.62 -0.87
C VAL A 33 -3.94 -10.89 -1.69
N PHE A 34 -4.33 -9.72 -2.19
CA PHE A 34 -3.45 -8.90 -2.99
C PHE A 34 -2.26 -8.37 -2.19
N SER A 35 -1.06 -8.43 -2.77
CA SER A 35 0.18 -8.01 -2.10
C SER A 35 0.16 -6.54 -1.66
N GLY A 36 -0.42 -5.66 -2.48
CA GLY A 36 -0.57 -4.25 -2.16
C GLY A 36 -1.46 -4.01 -0.93
N GLN A 37 -2.51 -4.83 -0.73
CA GLN A 37 -3.33 -4.79 0.48
C GLN A 37 -2.49 -5.11 1.72
N ILE A 38 -1.65 -6.14 1.66
CA ILE A 38 -0.77 -6.51 2.79
C ILE A 38 0.21 -5.38 3.10
N LEU A 39 0.82 -4.74 2.07
CA LEU A 39 1.69 -3.58 2.26
C LEU A 39 0.95 -2.42 2.93
N ALA A 40 -0.26 -2.13 2.45
CA ALA A 40 -1.10 -1.08 3.00
C ALA A 40 -1.45 -1.34 4.49
N GLN A 41 -1.81 -2.57 4.83
CA GLN A 41 -2.08 -2.98 6.21
C GLN A 41 -0.83 -2.90 7.10
N MET A 42 0.36 -3.23 6.57
CA MET A 42 1.64 -3.06 7.28
C MET A 42 1.92 -1.58 7.58
N ILE A 43 1.64 -0.67 6.65
CA ILE A 43 1.76 0.79 6.84
C ILE A 43 0.82 1.24 7.96
N MET A 44 -0.45 0.86 7.89
CA MET A 44 -1.45 1.25 8.88
C MET A 44 -1.13 0.73 10.29
N ALA A 45 -0.70 -0.52 10.40
CA ALA A 45 -0.31 -1.11 11.68
C ALA A 45 0.96 -0.44 12.26
N SER A 46 1.94 -0.12 11.40
CA SER A 46 3.16 0.57 11.82
C SER A 46 2.89 2.00 12.27
N ASP A 47 2.04 2.75 11.56
CA ASP A 47 1.63 4.10 11.94
C ASP A 47 0.92 4.10 13.29
N ALA A 48 -0.02 3.18 13.48
CA ALA A 48 -0.78 3.06 14.72
C ALA A 48 0.06 2.60 15.93
N THR A 49 1.26 2.06 15.70
CA THR A 49 2.17 1.62 16.78
C THR A 49 3.06 2.75 17.30
N VAL A 50 3.24 3.85 16.55
CA VAL A 50 4.08 4.97 17.01
C VAL A 50 3.27 5.98 17.81
N GLU A 51 3.80 6.41 18.95
CA GLU A 51 3.14 7.40 19.83
C GLU A 51 3.25 8.85 19.30
N SER A 52 4.19 9.13 18.43
CA SER A 52 4.46 10.47 17.92
C SER A 52 4.16 10.56 16.42
N GLN A 53 3.77 11.76 15.98
CA GLN A 53 3.45 12.02 14.59
C GLN A 53 4.68 11.80 13.69
N LYS A 54 4.72 10.67 13.03
CA LYS A 54 5.74 10.28 12.05
C LYS A 54 5.04 9.84 10.77
N GLU A 55 5.77 9.94 9.67
CA GLU A 55 5.31 9.49 8.35
C GLU A 55 6.16 8.31 7.91
N VAL A 56 5.56 7.36 7.22
CA VAL A 56 6.30 6.27 6.58
C VAL A 56 7.16 6.85 5.46
N LYS A 57 8.45 6.58 5.51
CA LYS A 57 9.42 7.02 4.49
C LYS A 57 9.80 5.89 3.54
N SER A 58 9.77 4.67 4.02
CA SER A 58 9.98 3.50 3.16
C SER A 58 9.33 2.27 3.76
N ILE A 59 8.91 1.39 2.87
CA ILE A 59 8.55 0.01 3.19
C ILE A 59 9.26 -0.90 2.20
N HIS A 60 9.90 -1.95 2.72
CA HIS A 60 10.48 -3.02 1.93
C HIS A 60 9.96 -4.35 2.44
N ALA A 61 9.29 -5.12 1.60
CA ALA A 61 8.70 -6.39 2.00
C ALA A 61 9.10 -7.53 1.06
N ILE A 62 9.23 -8.71 1.64
CA ILE A 62 9.46 -9.96 0.93
C ILE A 62 8.24 -10.84 1.12
N PHE A 63 7.64 -11.29 0.02
CA PHE A 63 6.49 -12.18 0.02
C PHE A 63 6.95 -13.63 -0.04
N ALA A 64 6.57 -14.40 0.97
CA ALA A 64 6.90 -15.82 1.07
C ALA A 64 5.82 -16.70 0.42
N ARG A 65 4.55 -16.34 0.62
CA ARG A 65 3.38 -17.08 0.12
C ARG A 65 2.21 -16.15 -0.11
N ALA A 66 1.32 -16.52 -1.03
CA ALA A 66 0.05 -15.84 -1.20
C ALA A 66 -0.86 -16.07 0.01
N GLY A 67 -1.51 -15.04 0.50
CA GLY A 67 -2.63 -15.14 1.43
C GLY A 67 -3.91 -15.57 0.71
N ARG A 68 -4.93 -15.96 1.46
CA ARG A 68 -6.25 -16.30 0.93
C ARG A 68 -7.34 -15.50 1.63
N TYR A 69 -8.29 -14.97 0.87
CA TYR A 69 -9.45 -14.30 1.45
C TYR A 69 -10.27 -15.28 2.34
N SER A 70 -10.44 -16.52 1.87
CA SER A 70 -11.15 -17.58 2.59
C SER A 70 -10.49 -18.02 3.91
N ALA A 71 -9.20 -17.71 4.11
CA ALA A 71 -8.47 -18.06 5.33
C ALA A 71 -8.66 -17.05 6.48
N GLY A 72 -9.49 -16.03 6.28
CA GLY A 72 -9.75 -15.01 7.29
C GLY A 72 -8.76 -13.84 7.23
N PRO A 73 -8.76 -12.97 8.25
CA PRO A 73 -7.95 -11.76 8.28
C PRO A 73 -6.45 -12.04 8.21
N VAL A 74 -5.70 -11.04 7.78
CA VAL A 74 -4.24 -11.05 7.87
C VAL A 74 -3.84 -10.62 9.28
N GLU A 75 -3.06 -11.45 9.97
CA GLU A 75 -2.48 -11.13 11.26
C GLU A 75 -1.14 -10.43 11.07
N LEU A 76 -0.94 -9.30 11.75
CA LEU A 76 0.25 -8.48 11.62
C LEU A 76 0.92 -8.35 13.00
N ALA A 77 2.15 -8.85 13.10
CA ALA A 77 2.98 -8.62 14.29
C ALA A 77 3.98 -7.51 13.98
N VAL A 78 3.89 -6.40 14.72
CA VAL A 78 4.77 -5.23 14.61
C VAL A 78 5.78 -5.26 15.74
N GLU A 79 7.05 -5.42 15.39
CA GLU A 79 8.17 -5.39 16.32
C GLU A 79 8.96 -4.09 16.12
N SER A 80 9.06 -3.27 17.15
CA SER A 80 9.86 -2.06 17.12
C SER A 80 11.34 -2.40 17.25
N MET A 81 12.10 -2.17 16.18
CA MET A 81 13.57 -2.30 16.19
C MET A 81 14.23 -1.05 16.80
N HIS A 82 13.61 0.11 16.55
CA HIS A 82 14.01 1.38 17.10
C HIS A 82 12.82 2.31 17.25
N SER A 83 12.75 3.03 18.37
CA SER A 83 11.75 4.06 18.62
C SER A 83 12.44 5.28 19.22
N GLY A 84 12.85 6.21 18.37
CA GLY A 84 13.48 7.48 18.74
C GLY A 84 12.57 8.68 18.48
N ARG A 85 13.05 9.86 18.92
CA ARG A 85 12.31 11.11 18.70
C ARG A 85 12.13 11.44 17.23
N ALA A 86 13.21 11.35 16.43
CA ALA A 86 13.19 11.73 15.02
C ALA A 86 12.70 10.59 14.13
N TRP A 87 13.02 9.35 14.41
CA TRP A 87 12.69 8.21 13.55
C TRP A 87 12.36 6.96 14.37
N ALA A 88 11.64 6.06 13.73
CA ALA A 88 11.32 4.73 14.21
C ALA A 88 11.47 3.71 13.08
N SER A 89 11.79 2.49 13.44
CA SER A 89 11.84 1.39 12.48
C SER A 89 11.17 0.15 13.05
N HIS A 90 10.36 -0.48 12.22
CA HIS A 90 9.60 -1.67 12.59
C HIS A 90 9.92 -2.83 11.65
N THR A 91 9.92 -4.03 12.20
CA THR A 91 9.71 -5.26 11.44
C THR A 91 8.25 -5.63 11.55
N VAL A 92 7.60 -5.87 10.42
CA VAL A 92 6.19 -6.32 10.39
C VAL A 92 6.12 -7.70 9.75
N THR A 93 5.57 -8.65 10.48
CA THR A 93 5.35 -10.02 9.98
C THR A 93 3.86 -10.20 9.73
N ALA A 94 3.50 -10.56 8.50
CA ALA A 94 2.13 -10.87 8.10
C ALA A 94 1.93 -12.38 8.00
N THR A 95 0.90 -12.89 8.67
CA THR A 95 0.55 -14.32 8.70
C THR A 95 -0.94 -14.54 8.51
N GLN A 96 -1.33 -15.77 8.19
CA GLN A 96 -2.69 -16.29 8.35
C GLN A 96 -2.56 -17.67 9.03
N GLY A 97 -2.95 -17.75 10.31
CA GLY A 97 -2.62 -18.88 11.18
C GLY A 97 -1.11 -19.09 11.22
N ASP A 98 -0.64 -20.34 11.07
CA ASP A 98 0.79 -20.67 11.06
C ASP A 98 1.51 -20.32 9.74
N ARG A 99 0.81 -19.72 8.81
CA ARG A 99 1.31 -19.49 7.46
C ARG A 99 1.92 -18.09 7.32
N LEU A 100 3.24 -18.03 7.17
CA LEU A 100 3.94 -16.77 6.84
C LEU A 100 3.58 -16.33 5.42
N LEU A 101 3.03 -15.12 5.27
CA LEU A 101 2.72 -14.49 4.01
C LEU A 101 3.84 -13.56 3.56
N SER A 102 4.21 -12.64 4.44
CA SER A 102 5.19 -11.60 4.13
C SER A 102 5.91 -11.13 5.37
N ARG A 103 7.10 -10.55 5.17
CA ARG A 103 7.82 -9.81 6.20
C ARG A 103 8.32 -8.51 5.62
N GLY A 104 8.04 -7.40 6.29
CA GLY A 104 8.41 -6.06 5.87
C GLY A 104 9.27 -5.33 6.89
N LEU A 105 10.07 -4.40 6.39
CA LEU A 105 10.78 -3.38 7.17
C LEU A 105 10.12 -2.04 6.86
N VAL A 106 9.70 -1.32 7.89
CA VAL A 106 9.04 -0.01 7.77
C VAL A 106 9.89 1.03 8.49
N LEU A 107 10.28 2.08 7.78
CA LEU A 107 10.95 3.24 8.34
C LEU A 107 9.96 4.41 8.43
N LEU A 108 9.87 5.01 9.62
CA LEU A 108 9.06 6.19 9.87
C LEU A 108 9.94 7.34 10.38
N ASN A 109 9.63 8.56 9.95
CA ASN A 109 10.37 9.75 10.38
C ASN A 109 9.41 10.90 10.69
N THR A 110 9.82 11.80 11.59
CA THR A 110 9.13 13.08 11.78
C THR A 110 9.20 13.90 10.50
N VAL A 111 8.19 14.74 10.28
CA VAL A 111 8.20 15.68 9.17
C VAL A 111 9.31 16.70 9.39
N GLU A 112 10.26 16.74 8.48
CA GLU A 112 11.37 17.70 8.48
C GLU A 112 11.43 18.42 7.14
N PRO A 113 11.89 19.68 7.10
CA PRO A 113 12.13 20.37 5.84
C PRO A 113 13.16 19.62 4.99
N ASP A 114 12.88 19.47 3.69
CA ASP A 114 13.81 18.87 2.75
C ASP A 114 15.09 19.72 2.64
N LEU A 115 16.24 19.15 2.95
CA LEU A 115 17.54 19.78 2.69
C LEU A 115 17.90 19.74 1.20
N MET A 116 17.48 18.69 0.52
CA MET A 116 17.56 18.53 -0.93
C MET A 116 16.28 17.91 -1.44
N ARG A 117 15.75 18.46 -2.52
CA ARG A 117 14.60 17.89 -3.22
C ARG A 117 15.01 17.58 -4.64
N HIS A 118 14.97 16.29 -4.97
CA HIS A 118 15.19 15.82 -6.33
C HIS A 118 14.09 14.82 -6.69
N ALA A 119 13.52 15.01 -7.87
CA ALA A 119 12.62 14.05 -8.48
C ALA A 119 12.93 13.99 -9.98
N PRO A 120 12.88 12.81 -10.61
CA PRO A 120 12.89 12.71 -12.07
C PRO A 120 11.77 13.57 -12.66
N ALA A 121 11.98 14.08 -13.86
CA ALA A 121 10.90 14.74 -14.59
C ALA A 121 9.78 13.72 -14.84
N MET A 122 8.54 14.20 -14.73
CA MET A 122 7.40 13.36 -15.10
C MET A 122 7.47 13.08 -16.59
N PRO A 123 7.23 11.82 -17.03
CA PRO A 123 7.17 11.49 -18.45
C PRO A 123 6.16 12.38 -19.20
N ASP A 124 6.49 12.74 -20.43
CA ASP A 124 5.59 13.47 -21.31
C ASP A 124 4.55 12.52 -21.90
N VAL A 125 3.45 12.34 -21.17
CA VAL A 125 2.36 11.44 -21.53
C VAL A 125 1.03 12.17 -21.56
N PRO A 126 0.05 11.71 -22.38
CA PRO A 126 -1.30 12.27 -22.39
C PRO A 126 -1.90 12.32 -20.99
N GLY A 127 -2.56 13.43 -20.66
CA GLY A 127 -3.25 13.59 -19.37
C GLY A 127 -4.41 12.61 -19.18
N PRO A 128 -4.95 12.51 -17.96
CA PRO A 128 -6.03 11.56 -17.65
C PRO A 128 -7.28 11.76 -18.51
N ASP A 129 -7.59 12.99 -18.87
CA ASP A 129 -8.77 13.33 -19.72
C ASP A 129 -8.65 12.77 -21.15
N LYS A 130 -7.42 12.48 -21.60
CA LYS A 130 -7.11 11.94 -22.92
C LYS A 130 -6.75 10.47 -22.89
N SER A 131 -6.78 9.85 -21.73
CA SER A 131 -6.44 8.46 -21.52
C SER A 131 -7.70 7.61 -21.37
N ALA A 132 -7.70 6.39 -21.91
CA ALA A 132 -8.83 5.49 -21.87
C ALA A 132 -9.10 4.99 -20.45
N GLU A 133 -10.36 4.75 -20.11
CA GLU A 133 -10.70 4.02 -18.90
C GLU A 133 -10.09 2.61 -18.95
N GLY A 134 -9.55 2.17 -17.82
CA GLY A 134 -8.90 0.89 -17.72
C GLY A 134 -9.05 0.29 -16.33
N THR A 135 -8.64 -0.96 -16.22
CA THR A 135 -8.53 -1.67 -14.94
C THR A 135 -7.13 -2.22 -14.80
N LEU A 136 -6.60 -2.24 -13.60
CA LEU A 136 -5.29 -2.84 -13.31
C LEU A 136 -5.36 -4.35 -13.05
N GLY A 137 -6.46 -5.01 -13.37
CA GLY A 137 -6.68 -6.41 -13.02
C GLY A 137 -6.84 -6.64 -11.51
N VAL A 138 -6.72 -5.60 -10.71
CA VAL A 138 -7.03 -5.60 -9.28
C VAL A 138 -8.07 -4.51 -9.07
N VAL A 139 -9.26 -4.91 -8.67
CA VAL A 139 -10.32 -3.95 -8.38
C VAL A 139 -10.03 -3.33 -7.03
N PHE A 140 -9.48 -2.13 -7.06
CA PHE A 140 -9.41 -1.28 -5.88
C PHE A 140 -10.78 -0.58 -5.76
N PRO A 141 -11.59 -0.88 -4.75
CA PRO A 141 -12.94 -0.31 -4.66
C PRO A 141 -12.89 1.22 -4.67
N GLY A 142 -13.58 1.82 -5.63
CA GLY A 142 -13.68 3.28 -5.75
C GLY A 142 -12.52 3.98 -6.47
N ALA A 143 -11.47 3.26 -6.88
CA ALA A 143 -10.39 3.88 -7.64
C ALA A 143 -10.76 4.10 -9.11
N GLU A 144 -10.31 5.21 -9.66
CA GLU A 144 -10.35 5.47 -11.09
C GLU A 144 -8.96 5.20 -11.70
N VAL A 145 -8.95 4.40 -12.76
CA VAL A 145 -7.75 4.08 -13.50
C VAL A 145 -7.91 4.49 -14.96
N ARG A 146 -6.90 5.13 -15.53
CA ARG A 146 -6.87 5.45 -16.94
C ARG A 146 -5.54 5.00 -17.53
N LEU A 147 -5.61 4.27 -18.63
CA LEU A 147 -4.46 3.71 -19.32
C LEU A 147 -3.98 4.68 -20.38
N VAL A 148 -2.73 5.06 -20.32
CA VAL A 148 -2.09 5.83 -21.36
C VAL A 148 -1.80 4.91 -22.55
N ASN A 149 -2.21 5.30 -23.74
CA ASN A 149 -2.04 4.51 -24.96
C ASN A 149 -2.55 3.06 -24.87
N GLY A 150 -3.65 2.84 -24.10
CA GLY A 150 -4.23 1.49 -23.91
C GLY A 150 -3.42 0.57 -22.99
N GLY A 151 -2.44 1.11 -22.27
CA GLY A 151 -1.54 0.35 -21.39
C GLY A 151 -0.28 -0.17 -22.09
N ASP A 152 -0.25 -0.13 -23.39
CA ASP A 152 0.95 -0.47 -24.18
C ASP A 152 1.77 0.80 -24.42
N GLY A 153 3.00 0.81 -23.97
CA GLY A 153 3.90 1.94 -24.14
C GLY A 153 5.33 1.52 -24.32
N VAL A 154 6.11 2.47 -24.83
CA VAL A 154 7.55 2.35 -24.97
C VAL A 154 8.14 3.62 -24.39
N ALA A 155 9.10 3.49 -23.50
CA ALA A 155 9.85 4.62 -22.95
C ALA A 155 10.75 5.24 -24.04
N ASP A 156 11.29 6.44 -23.76
CA ASP A 156 12.15 7.18 -24.71
C ASP A 156 13.38 6.39 -25.15
N ASP A 157 13.85 5.44 -24.34
CA ASP A 157 14.98 4.55 -24.63
C ASP A 157 14.57 3.30 -25.42
N GLY A 158 13.29 3.17 -25.78
CA GLY A 158 12.75 2.02 -26.52
C GLY A 158 12.40 0.81 -25.64
N SER A 159 12.58 0.88 -24.34
CA SER A 159 12.16 -0.19 -23.42
C SER A 159 10.64 -0.25 -23.28
N PRO A 160 10.04 -1.43 -23.02
CA PRO A 160 8.63 -1.54 -22.70
C PRO A 160 8.30 -0.71 -21.46
N ALA A 161 7.27 0.11 -21.55
CA ALA A 161 6.78 0.93 -20.44
C ALA A 161 5.26 0.99 -20.47
N SER A 162 4.64 0.86 -19.30
CA SER A 162 3.22 1.08 -19.16
C SER A 162 3.00 2.27 -18.24
N TYR A 163 2.19 3.22 -18.71
CA TYR A 163 1.81 4.39 -17.93
C TYR A 163 0.32 4.35 -17.66
N LEU A 164 -0.03 4.74 -16.44
CA LEU A 164 -1.42 4.84 -16.02
C LEU A 164 -1.60 6.03 -15.09
N TRP A 165 -2.78 6.59 -15.13
CA TRP A 165 -3.26 7.54 -14.14
C TRP A 165 -4.11 6.78 -13.14
N PHE A 166 -3.84 7.02 -11.87
CA PHE A 166 -4.60 6.48 -10.76
C PHE A 166 -5.13 7.62 -9.93
N ARG A 167 -6.42 7.58 -9.61
CA ARG A 167 -7.05 8.51 -8.69
C ARG A 167 -7.95 7.74 -7.73
N TYR A 168 -7.76 8.00 -6.44
CA TYR A 168 -8.75 7.67 -5.44
C TYR A 168 -9.58 8.94 -5.19
N PRO A 169 -10.93 8.88 -5.28
CA PRO A 169 -11.78 10.08 -5.28
C PRO A 169 -11.81 10.78 -3.92
N GLU A 170 -11.46 10.09 -2.86
CA GLU A 170 -11.47 10.60 -1.51
C GLU A 170 -10.04 10.88 -1.03
N SER A 171 -9.89 11.90 -0.19
CA SER A 171 -8.65 12.21 0.53
C SER A 171 -8.87 12.00 2.02
N PHE A 172 -7.84 11.54 2.70
CA PHE A 172 -7.84 11.31 4.13
C PHE A 172 -6.93 12.31 4.82
N ASP A 173 -7.31 12.73 6.05
CA ASP A 173 -6.47 13.61 6.86
C ASP A 173 -5.19 12.89 7.35
N SER A 174 -5.22 11.55 7.39
CA SER A 174 -4.07 10.72 7.75
C SER A 174 -3.12 10.55 6.57
N VAL A 175 -1.85 10.92 6.76
CA VAL A 175 -0.78 10.68 5.78
C VAL A 175 -0.58 9.19 5.55
N ALA A 176 -0.59 8.40 6.63
CA ALA A 176 -0.46 6.94 6.54
C ALA A 176 -1.58 6.31 5.71
N ALA A 177 -2.83 6.77 5.87
CA ALA A 177 -3.95 6.31 5.05
C ALA A 177 -3.74 6.60 3.56
N ASN A 178 -3.29 7.80 3.20
CA ASN A 178 -3.00 8.15 1.82
C ASN A 178 -1.83 7.33 1.25
N GLN A 179 -0.78 7.08 2.05
CA GLN A 179 0.34 6.22 1.68
C GLN A 179 -0.09 4.76 1.49
N ALA A 180 -0.97 4.25 2.37
CA ALA A 180 -1.52 2.91 2.28
C ALA A 180 -2.34 2.73 0.98
N ILE A 181 -3.17 3.71 0.62
CA ILE A 181 -3.93 3.72 -0.64
C ILE A 181 -2.99 3.63 -1.85
N VAL A 182 -1.92 4.45 -1.87
CA VAL A 182 -0.94 4.41 -2.97
C VAL A 182 -0.21 3.07 -3.03
N SER A 183 0.15 2.50 -1.87
CA SER A 183 0.80 1.18 -1.80
C SER A 183 -0.11 0.06 -2.27
N TRP A 184 -1.39 0.15 -1.99
CA TRP A 184 -2.37 -0.84 -2.44
C TRP A 184 -2.56 -0.79 -3.96
N ALA A 185 -2.54 0.41 -4.55
CA ALA A 185 -2.72 0.61 -5.99
C ALA A 185 -1.53 0.15 -6.85
N GLN A 186 -0.47 -0.36 -6.27
CA GLN A 186 0.68 -0.86 -7.02
C GLN A 186 0.26 -2.05 -7.90
N PRO A 187 0.54 -2.04 -9.21
CA PRO A 187 0.27 -3.19 -10.06
C PRO A 187 1.04 -4.40 -9.53
N GLY A 188 0.33 -5.50 -9.33
CA GLY A 188 0.96 -6.76 -8.92
C GLY A 188 1.97 -7.21 -9.98
N LEU A 189 3.17 -7.58 -9.53
CA LEU A 189 4.18 -8.26 -10.33
C LEU A 189 3.79 -9.72 -10.57
#